data_ae1d8fca330c65465aa0f3803b02fa3f
#
_entry.id   ae1d8fca330c65465aa0f3803b02fa3f
#
_cell.length_a   1.000
_cell.length_b   1.000
_cell.length_c   1.000
_cell.angle_alpha   90.00
_cell.angle_beta   90.00
_cell.angle_gamma   90.00
#
_symmetry.space_group_name_H-M   'P 1'
#
loop_
_entity.id
_entity.type
_entity.pdbx_description
1 polymer ?
#
loop_
_entity_poly.entity_id
_entity_poly.type
_entity_poly.pdbx_seq_one_letter_code
_entity_poly.pdbx_strand_id
1 'polypeptide(L)'
;MGLEAQKMTNRRTLFMYNVSVPIPDEVLYDAHLSKKLTETYVRQAAALFYYQKLGVSLGYCAEIANMSKPDFIRFLSENGISIFNFENENELSEDIANA
;
A
#
# COMPACT_ATOMS: atom_id res chain seq x y z
N MET A 1 -22.69 8.73 -13.70
CA MET A 1 -22.32 8.52 -13.90
C MET A 1 -21.59 7.80 -14.47
N GLY A 2 -21.49 7.98 -14.99
CA GLY A 2 -20.76 7.24 -15.72
C GLY A 2 -19.70 6.60 -15.12
N LEU A 3 -19.37 7.01 -14.22
CA LEU A 3 -18.31 6.51 -13.69
C LEU A 3 -18.43 5.14 -13.46
N GLU A 4 -19.50 4.74 -13.23
CA GLU A 4 -19.56 3.45 -12.94
C GLU A 4 -19.38 2.67 -14.10
N ALA A 5 -19.64 3.18 -15.15
CA ALA A 5 -19.53 2.44 -16.29
C ALA A 5 -18.18 1.93 -16.43
N GLN A 6 -17.28 2.72 -16.20
CA GLN A 6 -16.06 2.28 -16.48
C GLN A 6 -15.63 1.29 -15.59
N LYS A 7 -16.14 1.23 -14.50
CA LYS A 7 -15.61 0.35 -13.71
C LYS A 7 -15.78 -0.96 -14.21
N MET A 8 -16.79 -1.26 -14.83
CA MET A 8 -16.89 -2.49 -15.17
C MET A 8 -16.04 -2.94 -16.18
N THR A 9 -15.59 -2.14 -16.95
CA THR A 9 -14.82 -2.61 -17.99
C THR A 9 -13.56 -3.08 -17.45
N ASN A 10 -13.25 -2.74 -16.37
CA ASN A 10 -12.04 -3.08 -15.98
C ASN A 10 -11.92 -4.18 -15.33
N ARG A 11 -11.54 -4.81 -15.17
CA ARG A 11 -11.37 -5.82 -14.62
C ARG A 11 -10.53 -5.78 -13.56
N ARG A 12 -9.87 -6.45 -13.05
CA ARG A 12 -9.06 -6.43 -12.04
C ARG A 12 -8.33 -5.29 -11.71
N THR A 13 -7.38 -5.02 -12.29
CA THR A 13 -6.56 -3.93 -11.90
C THR A 13 -7.28 -2.70 -11.94
N LEU A 14 -8.38 -2.69 -12.62
CA LEU A 14 -9.02 -1.48 -12.69
C LEU A 14 -9.88 -1.22 -11.54
N PHE A 15 -10.03 -2.09 -10.64
CA PHE A 15 -10.84 -1.82 -9.52
C PHE A 15 -10.01 -1.24 -8.42
N MET A 16 -9.36 -0.16 -8.65
CA MET A 16 -8.63 0.51 -7.63
C MET A 16 -9.40 1.77 -7.26
N TYR A 17 -9.60 1.97 -5.99
CA TYR A 17 -10.32 3.13 -5.52
C TYR A 17 -9.30 4.20 -5.16
N ASN A 18 -9.42 5.36 -5.72
CA ASN A 18 -8.46 6.43 -5.46
C ASN A 18 -8.95 7.30 -4.33
N VAL A 19 -8.05 7.57 -3.42
CA VAL A 19 -8.38 8.36 -2.25
C VAL A 19 -7.58 9.64 -2.30
N SER A 20 -8.22 10.75 -2.02
CA SER A 20 -7.55 12.03 -2.02
C SER A 20 -7.28 12.44 -0.59
N VAL A 21 -6.03 12.73 -0.26
CA VAL A 21 -5.67 13.09 1.09
C VAL A 21 -5.05 14.47 1.08
N PRO A 22 -5.65 15.43 1.75
CA PRO A 22 -5.09 16.78 1.77
C PRO A 22 -3.91 16.87 2.73
N ILE A 23 -2.82 17.42 2.28
CA ILE A 23 -1.64 17.60 3.10
C ILE A 23 -1.32 19.09 3.11
N PRO A 24 -1.19 19.70 4.26
CA PRO A 24 -0.90 21.13 4.30
C PRO A 24 0.40 21.45 3.58
N ASP A 25 0.41 22.55 2.85
CA ASP A 25 1.60 22.91 2.11
C ASP A 25 2.82 23.05 3.01
N GLU A 26 2.63 23.51 4.22
CA GLU A 26 3.74 23.69 5.10
C GLU A 26 4.49 22.40 5.37
N VAL A 27 3.79 21.28 5.33
CA VAL A 27 4.44 20.01 5.57
C VAL A 27 5.45 19.73 4.46
N LEU A 28 5.08 20.04 3.24
CA LEU A 28 5.98 19.80 2.12
C LEU A 28 7.19 20.73 2.23
N TYR A 29 6.99 21.96 2.63
CA TYR A 29 8.10 22.86 2.75
C TYR A 29 9.02 22.43 3.90
N ASP A 30 8.46 22.13 5.05
CA ASP A 30 9.26 21.79 6.21
C ASP A 30 10.05 20.51 6.00
N ALA A 31 9.48 19.55 5.32
CA ALA A 31 10.15 18.29 5.13
C ALA A 31 10.89 18.23 3.80
N HIS A 32 10.87 19.32 3.05
CA HIS A 32 11.53 19.40 1.76
C HIS A 32 11.04 18.30 0.83
N LEU A 33 9.74 18.15 0.72
CA LEU A 33 9.18 17.09 -0.08
C LEU A 33 8.61 17.61 -1.38
N SER A 34 8.77 16.86 -2.44
CA SER A 34 8.10 17.17 -3.68
C SER A 34 6.69 16.57 -3.58
N LYS A 35 5.84 16.95 -4.52
CA LYS A 35 4.50 16.39 -4.51
C LYS A 35 4.56 14.89 -4.74
N LYS A 36 5.46 14.46 -5.61
CA LYS A 36 5.55 13.05 -5.90
C LYS A 36 6.01 12.28 -4.69
N LEU A 37 6.98 12.79 -3.97
CA LEU A 37 7.46 12.10 -2.81
C LEU A 37 6.41 12.09 -1.72
N THR A 38 5.63 13.14 -1.60
CA THR A 38 4.55 13.19 -0.64
C THR A 38 3.55 12.08 -0.94
N GLU A 39 3.20 11.92 -2.20
CA GLU A 39 2.26 10.88 -2.56
C GLU A 39 2.83 9.51 -2.21
N THR A 40 4.09 9.30 -2.48
CA THR A 40 4.73 8.03 -2.18
C THR A 40 4.65 7.73 -0.68
N TYR A 41 4.96 8.72 0.14
CA TYR A 41 4.96 8.49 1.57
C TYR A 41 3.56 8.25 2.12
N VAL A 42 2.57 8.93 1.57
CA VAL A 42 1.20 8.70 2.02
C VAL A 42 0.77 7.28 1.68
N ARG A 43 1.14 6.80 0.50
CA ARG A 43 0.79 5.44 0.11
C ARG A 43 1.49 4.43 1.01
N GLN A 44 2.74 4.68 1.32
CA GLN A 44 3.48 3.75 2.16
C GLN A 44 2.91 3.72 3.58
N ALA A 45 2.56 4.89 4.09
CA ALA A 45 1.99 4.94 5.44
C ALA A 45 0.65 4.22 5.49
N ALA A 46 -0.15 4.39 4.46
CA ALA A 46 -1.44 3.72 4.40
C ALA A 46 -1.24 2.21 4.35
N ALA A 47 -0.28 1.77 3.53
CA ALA A 47 -0.03 0.34 3.40
C ALA A 47 0.40 -0.28 4.73
N LEU A 48 1.22 0.45 5.49
CA LEU A 48 1.65 -0.07 6.77
C LEU A 48 0.46 -0.22 7.71
N PHE A 49 -0.39 0.78 7.74
CA PHE A 49 -1.52 0.75 8.65
C PHE A 49 -2.47 -0.37 8.27
N TYR A 50 -2.73 -0.52 6.98
CA TYR A 50 -3.64 -1.55 6.54
C TYR A 50 -3.07 -2.94 6.83
N TYR A 51 -1.76 -3.09 6.70
CA TYR A 51 -1.16 -4.36 6.97
C TYR A 51 -1.18 -4.66 8.47
N GLN A 52 -0.72 -3.73 9.27
CA GLN A 52 -0.63 -3.97 10.68
C GLN A 52 -1.93 -3.96 11.43
N LYS A 53 -2.80 -3.04 11.12
CA LYS A 53 -4.00 -2.86 11.92
C LYS A 53 -5.24 -3.50 11.33
N LEU A 54 -5.29 -3.59 10.04
CA LEU A 54 -6.50 -4.09 9.43
C LEU A 54 -6.36 -5.48 8.84
N GLY A 55 -5.17 -6.04 8.87
CA GLY A 55 -4.99 -7.41 8.40
C GLY A 55 -5.11 -7.61 6.91
N VAL A 56 -4.89 -6.55 6.15
CA VAL A 56 -4.97 -6.67 4.70
C VAL A 56 -3.76 -7.46 4.22
N SER A 57 -3.92 -8.27 3.21
CA SER A 57 -2.88 -9.17 2.77
C SER A 57 -1.64 -8.44 2.28
N LEU A 58 -0.53 -9.10 2.33
CA LEU A 58 0.74 -8.53 1.93
C LEU A 58 0.70 -8.06 0.48
N GLY A 59 0.11 -8.83 -0.40
CA GLY A 59 0.06 -8.47 -1.81
C GLY A 59 -0.72 -7.21 -2.06
N TYR A 60 -1.86 -7.07 -1.41
CA TYR A 60 -2.65 -5.87 -1.59
C TYR A 60 -1.98 -4.66 -0.95
N CYS A 61 -1.32 -4.86 0.19
CA CYS A 61 -0.63 -3.75 0.82
C CYS A 61 0.55 -3.29 -0.04
N ALA A 62 1.23 -4.20 -0.70
CA ALA A 62 2.30 -3.83 -1.61
C ALA A 62 1.73 -3.00 -2.75
N GLU A 63 0.54 -3.32 -3.23
CA GLU A 63 -0.07 -2.53 -4.27
C GLU A 63 -0.44 -1.14 -3.76
N ILE A 64 -0.93 -1.03 -2.54
CA ILE A 64 -1.24 0.27 -1.98
C ILE A 64 0.03 1.11 -1.93
N ALA A 65 1.14 0.50 -1.56
CA ALA A 65 2.40 1.22 -1.47
C ALA A 65 3.07 1.43 -2.83
N ASN A 66 2.52 0.79 -3.87
CA ASN A 66 3.08 0.85 -5.21
C ASN A 66 4.47 0.23 -5.22
N MET A 67 4.61 -0.90 -4.58
CA MET A 67 5.86 -1.61 -4.50
C MET A 67 5.68 -3.05 -4.89
N SER A 68 6.77 -3.71 -5.29
CA SER A 68 6.71 -5.14 -5.47
C SER A 68 6.62 -5.78 -4.09
N LYS A 69 6.22 -7.04 -4.02
CA LYS A 69 6.15 -7.71 -2.74
C LYS A 69 7.51 -7.76 -2.04
N PRO A 70 8.60 -8.13 -2.71
CA PRO A 70 9.88 -8.15 -2.03
C PRO A 70 10.27 -6.78 -1.49
N ASP A 71 9.98 -5.73 -2.23
CA ASP A 71 10.31 -4.40 -1.78
C ASP A 71 9.47 -4.02 -0.58
N PHE A 72 8.21 -4.40 -0.59
CA PHE A 72 7.34 -4.09 0.53
C PHE A 72 7.77 -4.85 1.77
N ILE A 73 8.21 -6.08 1.62
CA ILE A 73 8.72 -6.86 2.74
C ILE A 73 9.92 -6.16 3.35
N ARG A 74 10.81 -5.65 2.49
CA ARG A 74 11.95 -4.94 3.00
C ARG A 74 11.53 -3.67 3.71
N PHE A 75 10.53 -2.98 3.15
CA PHE A 75 10.03 -1.77 3.74
C PHE A 75 9.43 -2.06 5.12
N LEU A 76 8.69 -3.14 5.27
CA LEU A 76 8.15 -3.52 6.56
C LEU A 76 9.28 -3.76 7.56
N SER A 77 10.31 -4.45 7.12
CA SER A 77 11.43 -4.74 7.99
C SER A 77 12.12 -3.48 8.43
N GLU A 78 12.28 -2.54 7.52
CA GLU A 78 12.93 -1.28 7.85
C GLU A 78 12.10 -0.49 8.84
N ASN A 79 10.84 -0.75 8.92
CA ASN A 79 9.97 -0.07 9.86
C ASN A 79 9.67 -0.91 11.10
N GLY A 80 10.50 -1.91 11.33
CA GLY A 80 10.41 -2.68 12.56
C GLY A 80 9.33 -3.73 12.58
N ILE A 81 8.75 -4.05 11.42
CA ILE A 81 7.69 -5.01 11.37
C ILE A 81 8.24 -6.30 10.83
N SER A 82 8.26 -7.32 11.67
CA SER A 82 8.82 -8.58 11.25
C SER A 82 7.76 -9.44 10.63
N ILE A 83 8.03 -10.02 9.50
CA ILE A 83 7.10 -10.93 8.93
C ILE A 83 7.74 -12.25 8.84
N PHE A 84 8.85 -12.45 9.52
CA PHE A 84 9.49 -13.69 9.44
C PHE A 84 9.23 -14.65 10.57
N ASN A 85 8.30 -14.42 11.43
CA ASN A 85 8.09 -15.35 12.47
C ASN A 85 7.23 -16.39 11.80
N PHE A 86 7.15 -17.55 12.30
CA PHE A 86 6.57 -18.60 11.64
C PHE A 86 5.18 -18.45 11.31
N GLU A 87 4.48 -17.76 12.01
CA GLU A 87 3.14 -17.59 11.65
C GLU A 87 3.10 -16.79 10.43
N ASN A 88 3.96 -15.85 10.30
CA ASN A 88 3.96 -15.05 9.14
C ASN A 88 4.38 -15.80 7.95
N GLU A 89 5.17 -16.83 8.12
CA GLU A 89 5.55 -17.60 7.02
C GLU A 89 4.36 -18.22 6.39
N ASN A 90 3.46 -18.74 7.16
CA ASN A 90 2.30 -19.34 6.60
C ASN A 90 1.45 -18.30 5.94
N GLU A 91 1.31 -17.17 6.54
CA GLU A 91 0.55 -16.15 5.93
C GLU A 91 1.14 -15.70 4.65
N LEU A 92 2.43 -15.60 4.60
CA LEU A 92 3.09 -15.17 3.41
C LEU A 92 2.84 -16.17 2.31
N SER A 93 2.88 -17.44 2.61
CA SER A 93 2.65 -18.42 1.62
C SER A 93 1.26 -18.31 1.09
N GLU A 94 0.31 -18.13 1.96
CA GLU A 94 -1.04 -17.99 1.53
C GLU A 94 -1.21 -16.78 0.68
N ASP A 95 -0.58 -15.70 1.05
CA ASP A 95 -0.66 -14.51 0.28
C ASP A 95 -0.15 -14.76 -1.10
N ILE A 96 0.96 -15.41 -1.24
CA ILE A 96 1.52 -15.67 -2.51
C ILE A 96 0.58 -16.52 -3.32
N ALA A 97 0.02 -17.49 -2.71
CA ALA A 97 -0.86 -18.38 -3.44
C ALA A 97 -2.10 -17.64 -3.89
N ASN A 98 -2.59 -16.73 -3.11
CA ASN A 98 -3.78 -16.03 -3.48
C ASN A 98 -3.53 -14.82 -4.32
N ALA A 99 -2.38 -14.33 -4.26
CA ALA A 99 -2.07 -13.15 -5.02
C ALA A 99 -1.76 -13.51 -6.44
#